data_2617c40ec5dd54db4bf71bab35c554e6
#
_entry.id   2617c40ec5dd54db4bf71bab35c554e6
#
_cell.length_a   1.000
_cell.length_b   1.000
_cell.length_c   1.000
_cell.angle_alpha   90.00
_cell.angle_beta   90.00
_cell.angle_gamma   90.00
#
_symmetry.space_group_name_H-M   'P 1'
#
loop_
_entity.id
_entity.type
_entity.pdbx_description
1 polymer ?
#
loop_
_entity_poly.entity_id
_entity_poly.type
_entity_poly.pdbx_seq_one_letter_code
_entity_poly.pdbx_strand_id
1 'polypeptide(L)'
;MSVDALNAICPYYTMYPLDFPLRVLREYGKRGDWVIDPFCGRGTTNFAARLLEMPSVGVDSSPVAAALARAKLASTDPGRIVASARAILDAAKEPTSVPTGEFWKLAYHERTLVHLSQLREAMLTDCSSQTRILL
;
A
#
# COMPACT_ATOMS: atom_id res chain seq x y z
N MET A 1 -0.97 1.34 13.48
CA MET A 1 -1.59 2.22 12.47
C MET A 1 -3.09 2.07 12.59
N SER A 2 -3.87 3.17 12.59
CA SER A 2 -5.32 3.07 12.71
C SER A 2 -5.94 2.46 11.45
N VAL A 3 -7.13 1.85 11.60
CA VAL A 3 -7.92 1.30 10.48
C VAL A 3 -8.20 2.37 9.44
N ASP A 4 -8.56 3.57 9.90
CA ASP A 4 -8.86 4.70 9.02
C ASP A 4 -7.65 5.15 8.21
N ALA A 5 -6.46 5.21 8.83
CA ALA A 5 -5.23 5.58 8.15
C ALA A 5 -4.86 4.58 7.03
N LEU A 6 -4.97 3.28 7.30
CA LEU A 6 -4.74 2.25 6.28
C LEU A 6 -5.76 2.31 5.15
N ASN A 7 -7.03 2.54 5.49
CA ASN A 7 -8.07 2.65 4.47
C ASN A 7 -7.93 3.93 3.62
N ALA A 8 -7.34 4.99 4.15
CA ALA A 8 -7.12 6.27 3.46
C ALA A 8 -5.90 6.28 2.52
N ILE A 9 -5.07 5.23 2.53
CA ILE A 9 -3.92 5.15 1.62
C ILE A 9 -4.40 5.25 0.16
N CYS A 10 -3.91 6.25 -0.55
CA CYS A 10 -4.18 6.53 -1.96
C CYS A 10 -5.68 6.55 -2.30
N PRO A 11 -6.36 7.69 -2.16
CA PRO A 11 -7.78 7.83 -2.52
C PRO A 11 -8.01 7.49 -4.00
N TYR A 12 -9.09 6.78 -4.27
CA TYR A 12 -9.46 6.28 -5.61
C TYR A 12 -10.90 6.64 -5.92
N TYR A 13 -11.20 7.10 -7.13
CA TYR A 13 -12.51 7.64 -7.49
C TYR A 13 -13.67 6.63 -7.43
N THR A 14 -13.40 5.33 -7.53
CA THR A 14 -14.40 4.27 -7.59
C THR A 14 -14.44 3.41 -6.33
N MET A 15 -14.31 4.05 -5.16
CA MET A 15 -14.39 3.34 -3.88
C MET A 15 -15.80 3.32 -3.32
N TYR A 16 -16.19 2.14 -2.83
CA TYR A 16 -17.26 2.06 -1.84
C TYR A 16 -16.70 2.17 -0.41
N PRO A 17 -17.52 2.69 0.53
CA PRO A 17 -17.12 2.80 1.94
C PRO A 17 -16.80 1.44 2.55
N LEU A 18 -15.83 1.40 3.47
CA LEU A 18 -15.43 0.18 4.16
C LEU A 18 -16.59 -0.50 4.91
N ASP A 19 -17.56 0.28 5.39
CA ASP A 19 -18.73 -0.23 6.10
C ASP A 19 -19.60 -1.17 5.25
N PHE A 20 -19.62 -0.97 3.94
CA PHE A 20 -20.39 -1.84 3.04
C PHE A 20 -19.90 -3.29 3.08
N PRO A 21 -18.64 -3.61 2.73
CA PRO A 21 -18.18 -4.98 2.78
C PRO A 21 -18.13 -5.54 4.22
N LEU A 22 -17.85 -4.71 5.24
CA LEU A 22 -17.92 -5.16 6.64
C LEU A 22 -19.31 -5.65 7.01
N ARG A 23 -20.36 -4.92 6.61
CA ARG A 23 -21.75 -5.31 6.86
C ARG A 23 -22.09 -6.61 6.15
N VAL A 24 -21.80 -6.72 4.85
CA VAL A 24 -22.06 -7.91 4.06
C VAL A 24 -21.35 -9.15 4.63
N LEU A 25 -20.07 -9.01 4.94
CA LEU A 25 -19.29 -10.13 5.48
C LEU A 25 -19.71 -10.54 6.88
N ARG A 26 -20.21 -9.62 7.71
CA ARG A 26 -20.78 -9.96 9.04
C ARG A 26 -22.12 -10.67 8.92
N GLU A 27 -22.93 -10.32 7.93
CA GLU A 27 -24.26 -10.89 7.73
C GLU A 27 -24.21 -12.30 7.11
N TYR A 28 -23.34 -12.49 6.10
CA TYR A 28 -23.34 -13.72 5.29
C TYR A 28 -22.12 -14.62 5.53
N GLY A 29 -21.03 -14.09 6.09
CA GLY A 29 -19.79 -14.82 6.31
C GLY A 29 -19.63 -15.31 7.74
N LYS A 30 -18.77 -16.32 7.90
CA LYS A 30 -18.34 -16.84 9.20
C LYS A 30 -16.82 -16.74 9.32
N ARG A 31 -16.31 -16.67 10.53
CA ARG A 31 -14.87 -16.71 10.78
C ARG A 31 -14.23 -17.92 10.12
N GLY A 32 -13.21 -17.69 9.32
CA GLY A 32 -12.49 -18.73 8.58
C GLY A 32 -13.02 -19.01 7.17
N ASP A 33 -14.17 -18.44 6.77
CA ASP A 33 -14.61 -18.50 5.38
C ASP A 33 -13.66 -17.72 4.48
N TRP A 34 -13.47 -18.21 3.26
CA TRP A 34 -12.67 -17.53 2.26
C TRP A 34 -13.46 -16.45 1.53
N VAL A 35 -12.90 -15.27 1.44
CA VAL A 35 -13.44 -14.14 0.66
C VAL A 35 -12.66 -14.01 -0.62
N ILE A 36 -13.35 -14.02 -1.76
CA ILE A 36 -12.74 -13.84 -3.08
C ILE A 36 -13.31 -12.57 -3.71
N ASP A 37 -12.43 -11.65 -4.08
CA ASP A 37 -12.79 -10.43 -4.81
C ASP A 37 -12.02 -10.41 -6.16
N PRO A 38 -12.70 -10.77 -7.27
CA PRO A 38 -12.06 -10.86 -8.58
C PRO A 38 -11.77 -9.50 -9.23
N PHE A 39 -12.23 -8.40 -8.63
CA PHE A 39 -12.02 -7.02 -9.07
C PHE A 39 -11.67 -6.14 -7.88
N CYS A 40 -10.65 -6.56 -7.12
CA CYS A 40 -10.40 -6.04 -5.78
C CYS A 40 -10.03 -4.56 -5.71
N GLY A 41 -9.64 -3.95 -6.84
CA GLY A 41 -9.18 -2.57 -6.82
C GLY A 41 -8.11 -2.38 -5.76
N ARG A 42 -8.28 -1.36 -4.94
CA ARG A 42 -7.39 -1.11 -3.79
C ARG A 42 -7.68 -2.00 -2.56
N GLY A 43 -8.40 -3.09 -2.70
CA GLY A 43 -8.56 -4.13 -1.69
C GLY A 43 -9.47 -3.76 -0.52
N THR A 44 -10.57 -3.02 -0.74
CA THR A 44 -11.49 -2.66 0.35
C THR A 44 -12.20 -3.89 0.92
N THR A 45 -12.63 -4.82 0.08
CA THR A 45 -13.19 -6.12 0.50
C THR A 45 -12.17 -6.95 1.26
N ASN A 46 -10.96 -7.06 0.74
CA ASN A 46 -9.88 -7.82 1.39
C ASN A 46 -9.50 -7.22 2.76
N PHE A 47 -9.52 -5.90 2.85
CA PHE A 47 -9.27 -5.22 4.11
C PHE A 47 -10.40 -5.45 5.13
N ALA A 48 -11.66 -5.45 4.69
CA ALA A 48 -12.80 -5.82 5.53
C ALA A 48 -12.70 -7.27 6.02
N ALA A 49 -12.34 -8.21 5.13
CA ALA A 49 -12.10 -9.60 5.47
C ALA A 49 -11.01 -9.75 6.54
N ARG A 50 -9.87 -9.04 6.39
CA ARG A 50 -8.80 -8.99 7.38
C ARG A 50 -9.29 -8.53 8.76
N LEU A 51 -10.14 -7.49 8.81
CA LEU A 51 -10.69 -6.97 10.08
C LEU A 51 -11.64 -7.98 10.77
N LEU A 52 -12.20 -8.89 10.00
CA LEU A 52 -13.08 -9.97 10.47
C LEU A 52 -12.34 -11.32 10.61
N GLU A 53 -11.02 -11.31 10.51
CA GLU A 53 -10.17 -12.51 10.59
C GLU A 53 -10.55 -13.59 9.56
N MET A 54 -11.01 -13.17 8.39
CA MET A 54 -11.34 -14.04 7.27
C MET A 54 -10.19 -14.03 6.25
N PRO A 55 -9.73 -15.21 5.78
CA PRO A 55 -8.77 -15.28 4.68
C PRO A 55 -9.37 -14.71 3.40
N SER A 56 -8.56 -14.03 2.59
CA SER A 56 -9.06 -13.44 1.35
C SER A 56 -8.08 -13.52 0.20
N VAL A 57 -8.63 -13.61 -1.01
CA VAL A 57 -7.91 -13.49 -2.27
C VAL A 57 -8.50 -12.31 -3.04
N GLY A 58 -7.65 -11.38 -3.46
CA GLY A 58 -8.01 -10.29 -4.35
C GLY A 58 -7.29 -10.44 -5.69
N VAL A 59 -7.99 -10.19 -6.78
CA VAL A 59 -7.44 -10.16 -8.13
C VAL A 59 -7.77 -8.82 -8.76
N ASP A 60 -6.81 -8.22 -9.45
CA ASP A 60 -7.02 -7.00 -10.24
C ASP A 60 -6.06 -6.98 -11.43
N SER A 61 -6.50 -6.42 -12.54
CA SER A 61 -5.67 -6.26 -13.74
C SER A 61 -4.67 -5.10 -13.60
N SER A 62 -4.90 -4.17 -12.69
CA SER A 62 -4.00 -3.06 -12.41
C SER A 62 -2.93 -3.46 -11.39
N PRO A 63 -1.64 -3.43 -11.75
CA PRO A 63 -0.57 -3.71 -10.79
C PRO A 63 -0.52 -2.70 -9.64
N VAL A 64 -0.95 -1.47 -9.88
CA VAL A 64 -1.05 -0.43 -8.83
C VAL A 64 -2.15 -0.78 -7.83
N ALA A 65 -3.32 -1.21 -8.31
CA ALA A 65 -4.41 -1.66 -7.44
C ALA A 65 -3.97 -2.86 -6.59
N ALA A 66 -3.36 -3.86 -7.20
CA ALA A 66 -2.84 -5.04 -6.49
C ALA A 66 -1.78 -4.66 -5.42
N ALA A 67 -0.88 -3.72 -5.72
CA ALA A 67 0.10 -3.22 -4.76
C ALA A 67 -0.56 -2.51 -3.58
N LEU A 68 -1.57 -1.67 -3.83
CA LEU A 68 -2.34 -0.98 -2.79
C LEU A 68 -3.13 -1.96 -1.91
N ALA A 69 -3.78 -2.96 -2.51
CA ALA A 69 -4.46 -4.02 -1.78
C ALA A 69 -3.49 -4.77 -0.88
N ARG A 70 -2.32 -5.15 -1.41
CA ARG A 70 -1.26 -5.82 -0.65
C ARG A 70 -0.75 -4.95 0.51
N ALA A 71 -0.55 -3.65 0.30
CA ALA A 71 -0.13 -2.72 1.34
C ALA A 71 -1.13 -2.65 2.49
N LYS A 72 -2.44 -2.60 2.21
CA LYS A 72 -3.48 -2.63 3.25
C LYS A 72 -3.52 -3.92 4.07
N LEU A 73 -3.09 -5.02 3.48
CA LEU A 73 -3.03 -6.32 4.16
C LEU A 73 -1.72 -6.53 4.93
N ALA A 74 -0.72 -5.72 4.68
CA ALA A 74 0.54 -5.80 5.39
C ALA A 74 0.40 -5.37 6.86
N SER A 75 1.18 -6.00 7.75
CA SER A 75 1.18 -5.74 9.18
C SER A 75 2.60 -5.51 9.68
N THR A 76 2.88 -4.29 10.11
CA THR A 76 4.16 -3.93 10.72
C THR A 76 4.00 -2.74 11.66
N ASP A 77 4.99 -2.50 12.49
CA ASP A 77 5.04 -1.32 13.35
C ASP A 77 5.42 -0.07 12.53
N PRO A 78 4.72 1.08 12.71
CA PRO A 78 5.02 2.32 12.01
C PRO A 78 6.46 2.82 12.20
N GLY A 79 7.04 2.62 13.38
CA GLY A 79 8.44 2.98 13.66
C GLY A 79 9.41 2.20 12.77
N ARG A 80 9.13 0.94 12.46
CA ARG A 80 9.94 0.14 11.54
C ARG A 80 9.87 0.64 10.11
N ILE A 81 8.73 1.18 9.67
CA ILE A 81 8.59 1.79 8.34
C ILE A 81 9.50 3.02 8.26
N VAL A 82 9.39 3.92 9.24
CA VAL A 82 10.22 5.13 9.31
C VAL A 82 11.71 4.79 9.40
N ALA A 83 12.07 3.82 10.23
CA ALA A 83 13.48 3.37 10.36
C ALA A 83 13.99 2.78 9.04
N SER A 84 13.18 2.00 8.32
CA SER A 84 13.56 1.44 7.01
C SER A 84 13.76 2.55 5.97
N ALA A 85 12.85 3.54 5.92
CA ALA A 85 13.00 4.69 5.03
C ALA A 85 14.31 5.48 5.32
N ARG A 86 14.54 5.76 6.59
CA ARG A 86 15.77 6.47 7.03
C ARG A 86 17.03 5.70 6.65
N ALA A 87 17.08 4.40 6.92
CA ALA A 87 18.23 3.57 6.57
C ALA A 87 18.55 3.60 5.06
N ILE A 88 17.51 3.63 4.19
CA ILE A 88 17.71 3.77 2.76
C ILE A 88 18.30 5.14 2.40
N LEU A 89 17.77 6.20 2.99
CA LEU A 89 18.22 7.58 2.73
C LEU A 89 19.62 7.87 3.31
N ASP A 90 19.89 7.36 4.51
CA ASP A 90 21.18 7.54 5.22
C ASP A 90 22.31 6.75 4.54
N ALA A 91 22.00 5.69 3.80
CA ALA A 91 22.98 4.98 2.97
C ALA A 91 23.55 5.87 1.85
N ALA A 92 22.93 7.03 1.60
CA ALA A 92 23.36 8.08 0.66
C ALA A 92 23.77 7.54 -0.74
N LYS A 93 23.16 6.43 -1.16
CA LYS A 93 23.43 5.86 -2.48
C LYS A 93 22.76 6.75 -3.52
N GLU A 94 23.57 7.32 -4.42
CA GLU A 94 23.05 8.11 -5.53
C GLU A 94 22.09 7.26 -6.38
N PRO A 95 20.88 7.75 -6.68
CA PRO A 95 19.95 7.04 -7.53
C PRO A 95 20.45 6.99 -8.96
N THR A 96 20.23 5.87 -9.65
CA THR A 96 20.65 5.67 -11.04
C THR A 96 19.87 6.54 -12.01
N SER A 97 18.67 6.98 -11.63
CA SER A 97 17.81 7.84 -12.43
C SER A 97 16.94 8.73 -11.54
N VAL A 98 17.02 10.03 -11.78
CA VAL A 98 16.11 11.03 -11.21
C VAL A 98 15.26 11.59 -12.35
N PRO A 99 13.93 11.62 -12.23
CA PRO A 99 13.07 12.18 -13.26
C PRO A 99 13.41 13.64 -13.57
N THR A 100 13.35 14.01 -14.84
CA THR A 100 13.65 15.36 -15.32
C THR A 100 12.46 15.97 -16.05
N GLY A 101 12.48 17.28 -16.25
CA GLY A 101 11.45 18.03 -16.96
C GLY A 101 10.71 19.02 -16.07
N GLU A 102 9.92 19.89 -16.70
CA GLU A 102 9.27 21.02 -16.05
C GLU A 102 8.29 20.60 -14.96
N PHE A 103 7.49 19.55 -15.21
CA PHE A 103 6.57 19.00 -14.22
C PHE A 103 7.27 18.65 -12.91
N TRP A 104 8.39 17.94 -12.97
CA TRP A 104 9.12 17.48 -11.79
C TRP A 104 9.77 18.64 -11.02
N LYS A 105 10.27 19.66 -11.74
CA LYS A 105 10.82 20.87 -11.14
C LYS A 105 9.78 21.71 -10.41
N LEU A 106 8.55 21.74 -10.93
CA LEU A 106 7.45 22.47 -10.30
C LEU A 106 6.81 21.67 -9.16
N ALA A 107 6.70 20.34 -9.30
CA ALA A 107 6.03 19.49 -8.32
C ALA A 107 6.85 19.18 -7.07
N TYR A 108 8.17 19.12 -7.18
CA TYR A 108 9.06 18.69 -6.10
C TYR A 108 10.30 19.57 -5.98
N HIS A 109 10.71 19.80 -4.72
CA HIS A 109 12.06 20.31 -4.44
C HIS A 109 13.09 19.25 -4.87
N GLU A 110 14.22 19.67 -5.47
CA GLU A 110 15.25 18.79 -6.03
C GLU A 110 15.69 17.68 -5.05
N ARG A 111 16.03 18.04 -3.82
CA ARG A 111 16.42 17.08 -2.77
C ARG A 111 15.33 16.05 -2.48
N THR A 112 14.07 16.47 -2.47
CA THR A 112 12.94 15.58 -2.25
C THR A 112 12.82 14.58 -3.39
N LEU A 113 13.00 15.02 -4.62
CA LEU A 113 12.94 14.15 -5.79
C LEU A 113 14.07 13.11 -5.80
N VAL A 114 15.27 13.49 -5.37
CA VAL A 114 16.38 12.55 -5.16
C VAL A 114 16.02 11.50 -4.11
N HIS A 115 15.52 11.91 -2.94
CA HIS A 115 15.10 10.97 -1.89
C HIS A 115 14.00 10.02 -2.35
N LEU A 116 13.01 10.51 -3.11
CA LEU A 116 11.96 9.67 -3.67
C LEU A 116 12.53 8.65 -4.68
N SER A 117 13.52 9.06 -5.48
CA SER A 117 14.20 8.18 -6.42
C SER A 117 15.00 7.09 -5.71
N GLN A 118 15.69 7.43 -4.61
CA GLN A 118 16.40 6.46 -3.76
C GLN A 118 15.44 5.42 -3.16
N LEU A 119 14.32 5.88 -2.58
CA LEU A 119 13.29 4.99 -2.04
C LEU A 119 12.73 4.08 -3.12
N ARG A 120 12.38 4.64 -4.28
CA ARG A 120 11.86 3.87 -5.42
C ARG A 120 12.83 2.78 -5.86
N GLU A 121 14.11 3.08 -6.02
CA GLU A 121 15.11 2.09 -6.44
C GLU A 121 15.30 0.99 -5.39
N ALA A 122 15.30 1.33 -4.12
CA ALA A 122 15.37 0.35 -3.04
C ALA A 122 14.14 -0.58 -3.05
N MET A 123 12.94 -0.06 -3.34
CA MET A 123 11.72 -0.86 -3.47
C MET A 123 11.74 -1.77 -4.71
N LEU A 124 12.29 -1.30 -5.83
CA LEU A 124 12.47 -2.11 -7.02
C LEU A 124 13.47 -3.27 -6.83
N THR A 125 14.46 -3.07 -5.95
CA THR A 125 15.45 -4.09 -5.62
C THR A 125 14.86 -5.16 -4.69
N ASP A 126 14.14 -4.74 -3.66
CA ASP A 126 13.49 -5.65 -2.69
C ASP A 126 12.27 -4.99 -2.06
N CYS A 127 11.11 -5.56 -2.29
CA CYS A 127 9.82 -5.21 -1.67
C CYS A 127 9.12 -6.45 -1.10
N SER A 128 9.88 -7.35 -0.46
CA SER A 128 9.37 -8.64 0.05
C SER A 128 8.86 -8.56 1.48
N SER A 129 9.44 -7.71 2.32
CA SER A 129 9.05 -7.61 3.74
C SER A 129 7.77 -6.80 3.93
N GLN A 130 7.00 -7.12 4.99
CA GLN A 130 5.80 -6.36 5.38
C GLN A 130 6.09 -4.87 5.60
N THR A 131 7.27 -4.55 6.13
CA THR A 131 7.73 -3.17 6.34
C THR A 131 7.92 -2.43 5.02
N ARG A 132 8.58 -3.07 4.04
CA ARG A 132 8.84 -2.48 2.71
C ARG A 132 7.59 -2.40 1.84
N ILE A 133 6.64 -3.30 2.01
CA ILE A 133 5.33 -3.24 1.31
C ILE A 133 4.54 -1.99 1.75
N LEU A 134 4.73 -1.53 2.99
CA LEU A 134 4.06 -0.34 3.54
C LEU A 134 4.87 0.96 3.38
N LEU A 135 6.13 0.89 3.00
CA LEU A 135 6.99 2.02 2.68
C LEU A 135 6.66 2.61 1.31
#